data_631e667277e58800ce5e5596bb9535ee
#
_entry.id   631e667277e58800ce5e5596bb9535ee
#
_cell.length_a   1.000
_cell.length_b   1.000
_cell.length_c   1.000
_cell.angle_alpha   90.00
_cell.angle_beta   90.00
_cell.angle_gamma   90.00
#
_symmetry.space_group_name_H-M   'P 1'
#
loop_
_entity.id
_entity.type
_entity.pdbx_description
1 polymer ?
#
loop_
_entity_poly.entity_id
_entity_poly.type
_entity_poly.pdbx_seq_one_letter_code
_entity_poly.pdbx_strand_id
1 'polypeptide(L)'
;SLRDTNGPFVGFRHRTGSIEILPNGHFPMNDQISHRGWEIFTIVPLQVANDGISWAPIGLADMLNTGGAILQTGNIEQPIQNGEGTKPKRAYVESRGPGLFVSYAKPSPDRILIEDGNNLLNLSFLYDEGSGKLSFMLPNENSQTGSHKVYIEW
;
A
#
# COMPACT_ATOMS: atom_id res chain seq x y z
N SER A 1 -10.38 -9.42 15.56
CA SER A 1 -10.47 -10.84 15.24
C SER A 1 -10.52 -11.00 13.73
N LEU A 2 -9.49 -11.61 13.14
CA LEU A 2 -9.38 -11.91 11.70
C LEU A 2 -10.39 -12.95 11.20
N ARG A 3 -11.39 -13.29 11.99
CA ARG A 3 -12.27 -14.44 11.74
C ARG A 3 -13.38 -14.22 10.72
N ASP A 4 -13.64 -12.99 10.28
CA ASP A 4 -14.80 -12.68 9.42
C ASP A 4 -14.47 -11.98 8.09
N THR A 5 -13.19 -11.90 7.70
CA THR A 5 -12.82 -11.33 6.41
C THR A 5 -12.63 -12.42 5.38
N ASN A 6 -13.71 -12.81 4.71
CA ASN A 6 -13.69 -13.71 3.54
C ASN A 6 -13.14 -13.05 2.26
N GLY A 7 -12.33 -12.01 2.39
CA GLY A 7 -11.76 -11.27 1.27
C GLY A 7 -10.37 -11.75 0.87
N PRO A 8 -9.89 -11.36 -0.32
CA PRO A 8 -8.51 -11.57 -0.70
C PRO A 8 -7.57 -10.70 0.15
N PHE A 9 -6.35 -11.19 0.35
CA PHE A 9 -5.30 -10.51 1.07
C PHE A 9 -4.06 -10.36 0.18
N VAL A 10 -3.17 -9.47 0.57
CA VAL A 10 -1.84 -9.34 0.00
C VAL A 10 -0.82 -9.73 1.07
N GLY A 11 0.09 -10.61 0.73
CA GLY A 11 1.23 -10.98 1.55
C GLY A 11 2.52 -10.34 1.04
N PHE A 12 3.26 -9.71 1.92
CA PHE A 12 4.59 -9.17 1.64
C PHE A 12 5.64 -9.95 2.40
N ARG A 13 6.65 -10.48 1.69
CA ARG A 13 7.80 -11.20 2.26
C ARG A 13 8.91 -10.22 2.55
N HIS A 14 9.29 -10.11 3.80
CA HIS A 14 10.26 -9.10 4.23
C HIS A 14 11.65 -9.31 3.64
N ARG A 15 12.15 -10.56 3.60
CA ARG A 15 13.50 -10.86 3.13
C ARG A 15 13.70 -10.67 1.63
N THR A 16 12.69 -11.01 0.83
CA THR A 16 12.77 -10.93 -0.63
C THR A 16 12.16 -9.65 -1.19
N GLY A 17 11.32 -8.97 -0.39
CA GLY A 17 10.53 -7.82 -0.83
C GLY A 17 9.47 -8.20 -1.86
N SER A 18 9.11 -9.48 -1.98
CA SER A 18 8.11 -9.95 -2.93
C SER A 18 6.69 -9.79 -2.38
N ILE A 19 5.74 -9.64 -3.30
CA ILE A 19 4.31 -9.54 -3.00
C ILE A 19 3.58 -10.72 -3.62
N GLU A 20 2.60 -11.27 -2.88
CA GLU A 20 1.71 -12.33 -3.33
C GLU A 20 0.26 -12.00 -2.99
N ILE A 21 -0.65 -12.33 -3.90
CA ILE A 21 -2.10 -12.28 -3.61
C ILE A 21 -2.51 -13.61 -3.00
N LEU A 22 -3.23 -13.53 -1.89
CA LEU A 22 -3.74 -14.66 -1.12
C LEU A 22 -5.26 -14.68 -1.24
N PRO A 23 -5.84 -15.40 -2.23
CA PRO A 23 -7.27 -15.32 -2.53
C PRO A 23 -8.18 -15.66 -1.35
N ASN A 24 -7.75 -16.59 -0.50
CA ASN A 24 -8.53 -17.07 0.64
C ASN A 24 -7.80 -16.89 1.98
N GLY A 25 -6.82 -15.97 2.05
CA GLY A 25 -6.00 -15.79 3.24
C GLY A 25 -5.06 -16.94 3.56
N HIS A 26 -4.94 -17.92 2.67
CA HIS A 26 -4.02 -19.04 2.82
C HIS A 26 -2.69 -18.74 2.16
N PHE A 27 -1.63 -18.78 2.94
CA PHE A 27 -0.27 -18.83 2.39
C PHE A 27 -0.01 -20.20 1.77
N PRO A 28 0.51 -20.24 0.54
CA PRO A 28 1.12 -21.47 0.05
C PRO A 28 2.38 -21.71 0.88
N MET A 29 2.27 -22.59 1.90
CA MET A 29 3.36 -22.95 2.83
C MET A 29 4.40 -23.88 2.15
N ASN A 30 4.75 -23.62 0.91
CA ASN A 30 5.79 -24.39 0.21
C ASN A 30 7.21 -23.84 0.46
N ASP A 31 7.35 -22.85 1.34
CA ASP A 31 8.66 -22.32 1.66
C ASP A 31 9.36 -23.19 2.68
N GLN A 32 10.39 -23.88 2.23
CA GLN A 32 11.35 -24.50 3.13
C GLN A 32 12.18 -23.39 3.78
N ILE A 33 11.84 -23.03 5.01
CA ILE A 33 12.71 -22.21 5.83
C ILE A 33 13.87 -23.10 6.26
N SER A 34 15.09 -22.75 5.84
CA SER A 34 16.29 -23.50 6.23
C SER A 34 16.46 -23.53 7.76
N HIS A 35 17.14 -24.57 8.25
CA HIS A 35 17.52 -24.63 9.67
C HIS A 35 18.21 -23.32 10.10
N ARG A 36 17.70 -22.63 11.12
CA ARG A 36 18.09 -21.27 11.57
C ARG A 36 17.66 -20.13 10.61
N GLY A 37 16.85 -20.41 9.60
CA GLY A 37 16.23 -19.37 8.78
C GLY A 37 15.01 -18.76 9.46
N TRP A 38 14.66 -17.56 9.03
CA TRP A 38 13.41 -16.90 9.42
C TRP A 38 12.82 -16.13 8.24
N GLU A 39 11.52 -15.91 8.27
CA GLU A 39 10.81 -15.05 7.34
C GLU A 39 9.72 -14.29 8.09
N ILE A 40 9.52 -13.05 7.73
CA ILE A 40 8.42 -12.23 8.24
C ILE A 40 7.47 -11.94 7.08
N PHE A 41 6.19 -12.17 7.33
CA PHE A 41 5.12 -11.85 6.41
C PHE A 41 4.27 -10.72 6.98
N THR A 42 4.07 -9.67 6.21
CA THR A 42 3.03 -8.69 6.47
C THR A 42 1.83 -9.03 5.60
N ILE A 43 0.67 -9.27 6.22
CA ILE A 43 -0.57 -9.63 5.53
C ILE A 43 -1.55 -8.48 5.70
N VAL A 44 -2.06 -7.97 4.58
CA VAL A 44 -3.01 -6.86 4.57
C VAL A 44 -4.24 -7.21 3.73
N PRO A 45 -5.44 -6.75 4.12
CA PRO A 45 -6.64 -6.91 3.29
C PRO A 45 -6.47 -6.20 1.95
N LEU A 46 -6.89 -6.85 0.86
CA LEU A 46 -6.96 -6.23 -0.46
C LEU A 46 -8.31 -5.52 -0.61
N GLN A 47 -8.26 -4.21 -0.83
CA GLN A 47 -9.43 -3.44 -1.22
C GLN A 47 -9.66 -3.60 -2.72
N VAL A 48 -10.89 -3.87 -3.13
CA VAL A 48 -11.28 -4.00 -4.53
C VAL A 48 -12.49 -3.10 -4.79
N ALA A 49 -12.32 -2.15 -5.70
CA ALA A 49 -13.42 -1.30 -6.16
C ALA A 49 -14.21 -1.96 -7.29
N ASN A 50 -15.44 -1.53 -7.50
CA ASN A 50 -16.38 -2.13 -8.48
C ASN A 50 -15.89 -2.10 -9.93
N ASP A 51 -14.95 -1.26 -10.26
CA ASP A 51 -14.37 -1.09 -11.59
C ASP A 51 -13.03 -1.81 -11.80
N GLY A 52 -12.67 -2.67 -10.86
CA GLY A 52 -11.47 -3.50 -10.93
C GLY A 52 -10.20 -2.87 -10.38
N ILE A 53 -10.23 -1.62 -9.90
CA ILE A 53 -9.11 -1.05 -9.15
C ILE A 53 -8.97 -1.82 -7.84
N SER A 54 -7.77 -2.26 -7.56
CA SER A 54 -7.44 -2.95 -6.31
C SER A 54 -6.19 -2.37 -5.68
N TRP A 55 -6.20 -2.26 -4.34
CA TRP A 55 -5.12 -1.63 -3.59
C TRP A 55 -5.01 -2.20 -2.17
N ALA A 56 -3.75 -2.35 -1.71
CA ALA A 56 -3.45 -2.75 -0.35
C ALA A 56 -2.18 -2.05 0.15
N PRO A 57 -2.27 -1.18 1.17
CA PRO A 57 -1.09 -0.55 1.78
C PRO A 57 -0.36 -1.56 2.67
N ILE A 58 0.92 -1.75 2.44
CA ILE A 58 1.76 -2.69 3.20
C ILE A 58 2.53 -1.95 4.29
N GLY A 59 3.16 -0.83 3.95
CA GLY A 59 3.90 0.02 4.88
C GLY A 59 5.36 0.22 4.52
N LEU A 60 6.19 0.56 5.51
CA LEU A 60 7.63 0.81 5.32
C LEU A 60 8.41 -0.51 5.24
N ALA A 61 9.05 -0.74 4.09
CA ALA A 61 9.79 -1.98 3.82
C ALA A 61 10.98 -2.20 4.75
N ASP A 62 11.61 -1.13 5.23
CA ASP A 62 12.79 -1.19 6.08
C ASP A 62 12.47 -1.43 7.57
N MET A 63 11.20 -1.52 7.92
CA MET A 63 10.75 -1.84 9.28
C MET A 63 10.34 -3.31 9.37
N LEU A 64 10.79 -4.02 10.42
CA LEU A 64 10.35 -5.40 10.70
C LEU A 64 8.81 -5.47 10.90
N ASN A 65 8.23 -4.46 11.52
CA ASN A 65 6.79 -4.27 11.60
C ASN A 65 6.34 -3.27 10.52
N THR A 66 6.44 -3.68 9.27
CA THR A 66 6.15 -2.86 8.09
C THR A 66 4.81 -2.12 8.18
N GLY A 67 3.74 -2.84 8.55
CA GLY A 67 2.41 -2.27 8.72
C GLY A 67 2.27 -1.32 9.91
N GLY A 68 3.17 -1.38 10.88
CA GLY A 68 3.18 -0.49 12.06
C GLY A 68 3.52 0.97 11.72
N ALA A 69 3.99 1.24 10.51
CA ALA A 69 4.17 2.60 10.02
C ALA A 69 2.84 3.27 9.64
N ILE A 70 1.82 2.51 9.29
CA ILE A 70 0.53 3.01 8.84
C ILE A 70 -0.29 3.49 10.04
N LEU A 71 -0.69 4.75 10.01
CA LEU A 71 -1.52 5.38 11.04
C LEU A 71 -2.99 5.35 10.66
N GLN A 72 -3.28 5.59 9.37
CA GLN A 72 -4.63 5.62 8.85
C GLN A 72 -4.65 5.23 7.37
N THR A 73 -5.72 4.59 6.94
CA THR A 73 -6.01 4.32 5.53
C THR A 73 -7.44 4.71 5.22
N GLY A 74 -7.68 5.21 4.00
CA GLY A 74 -9.01 5.40 3.44
C GLY A 74 -9.31 4.36 2.38
N ASN A 75 -10.58 4.07 2.19
CA ASN A 75 -11.04 3.24 1.08
C ASN A 75 -10.83 3.98 -0.26
N ILE A 76 -10.83 3.21 -1.36
CA ILE A 76 -10.82 3.79 -2.71
C ILE A 76 -12.12 4.59 -2.87
N GLU A 77 -11.97 5.91 -2.88
CA GLU A 77 -13.10 6.83 -3.00
C GLU A 77 -13.60 6.86 -4.45
N GLN A 78 -14.91 6.76 -4.60
CA GLN A 78 -15.55 6.98 -5.91
C GLN A 78 -15.48 8.47 -6.27
N PRO A 79 -15.29 8.81 -7.55
CA PRO A 79 -15.29 10.19 -7.98
C PRO A 79 -16.65 10.84 -7.67
N ILE A 80 -16.62 11.93 -6.95
CA ILE A 80 -17.84 12.75 -6.74
C ILE A 80 -18.12 13.48 -8.06
N GLN A 81 -19.21 13.15 -8.72
CA GLN A 81 -19.69 13.85 -9.90
C GLN A 81 -20.36 15.17 -9.48
N ASN A 82 -19.55 16.19 -9.28
CA ASN A 82 -20.04 17.56 -9.09
C ASN A 82 -19.89 18.32 -10.41
N GLY A 83 -20.71 18.09 -11.40
CA GLY A 83 -20.94 18.97 -12.59
C GLY A 83 -19.72 19.51 -13.37
N GLU A 84 -18.54 19.52 -12.84
CA GLU A 84 -17.31 20.12 -13.38
C GLU A 84 -16.16 19.11 -13.57
N GLY A 85 -16.43 18.00 -14.25
CA GLY A 85 -15.40 17.01 -14.57
C GLY A 85 -15.33 15.83 -13.60
N THR A 86 -14.82 14.70 -14.10
CA THR A 86 -14.64 13.48 -13.32
C THR A 86 -13.39 13.63 -12.46
N LYS A 87 -13.53 13.65 -11.15
CA LYS A 87 -12.35 13.59 -10.25
C LYS A 87 -11.69 12.20 -10.36
N PRO A 88 -10.36 12.10 -10.26
CA PRO A 88 -9.68 10.81 -10.25
C PRO A 88 -10.11 9.98 -9.03
N LYS A 89 -10.14 8.68 -9.18
CA LYS A 89 -10.30 7.76 -8.07
C LYS A 89 -9.06 7.83 -7.19
N ARG A 90 -9.27 7.80 -5.90
CA ARG A 90 -8.21 8.08 -4.95
C ARG A 90 -8.25 7.11 -3.78
N ALA A 91 -7.13 6.50 -3.46
CA ALA A 91 -6.88 5.88 -2.17
C ALA A 91 -6.02 6.80 -1.30
N TYR A 92 -6.12 6.63 0.00
CA TYR A 92 -5.43 7.46 0.99
C TYR A 92 -4.69 6.61 2.00
N VAL A 93 -3.48 7.01 2.35
CA VAL A 93 -2.73 6.45 3.46
C VAL A 93 -2.01 7.56 4.23
N GLU A 94 -2.08 7.49 5.55
CA GLU A 94 -1.21 8.26 6.44
C GLU A 94 -0.19 7.31 7.06
N SER A 95 1.07 7.61 6.85
CA SER A 95 2.18 6.78 7.29
C SER A 95 3.22 7.59 8.04
N ARG A 96 3.80 7.00 9.06
CA ARG A 96 5.06 7.49 9.60
C ARG A 96 6.12 7.38 8.52
N GLY A 97 7.04 8.29 8.51
CA GLY A 97 8.18 8.27 7.57
C GLY A 97 9.44 8.60 8.30
N PRO A 98 10.55 8.69 7.61
CA PRO A 98 10.82 8.46 6.18
C PRO A 98 11.03 6.99 5.83
N GLY A 99 11.18 6.69 4.53
CA GLY A 99 11.60 5.39 4.06
C GLY A 99 10.84 4.89 2.83
N LEU A 100 11.21 3.70 2.37
CA LEU A 100 10.58 3.06 1.23
C LEU A 100 9.21 2.50 1.62
N PHE A 101 8.16 3.15 1.16
CA PHE A 101 6.80 2.67 1.32
C PHE A 101 6.46 1.67 0.20
N VAL A 102 5.87 0.54 0.59
CA VAL A 102 5.44 -0.52 -0.32
C VAL A 102 3.94 -0.73 -0.21
N SER A 103 3.31 -0.94 -1.33
CA SER A 103 1.89 -1.30 -1.44
C SER A 103 1.66 -2.21 -2.65
N TYR A 104 0.49 -2.79 -2.72
CA TYR A 104 -0.04 -3.42 -3.92
C TYR A 104 -1.03 -2.48 -4.59
N ALA A 105 -0.96 -2.36 -5.90
CA ALA A 105 -1.94 -1.63 -6.71
C ALA A 105 -2.17 -2.36 -8.05
N LYS A 106 -3.40 -2.33 -8.54
CA LYS A 106 -3.72 -2.79 -9.90
C LYS A 106 -5.00 -2.09 -10.37
N PRO A 107 -4.97 -1.47 -11.56
CA PRO A 107 -3.82 -1.23 -12.44
C PRO A 107 -2.78 -0.30 -11.81
N SER A 108 -1.71 0.03 -12.56
CA SER A 108 -0.76 1.07 -12.16
C SER A 108 -1.50 2.39 -11.90
N PRO A 109 -1.21 3.09 -10.81
CA PRO A 109 -1.76 4.43 -10.62
C PRO A 109 -1.19 5.42 -11.65
N ASP A 110 -1.96 6.48 -11.93
CA ASP A 110 -1.54 7.57 -12.79
C ASP A 110 -0.52 8.47 -12.08
N ARG A 111 -0.73 8.70 -10.77
CA ARG A 111 0.16 9.52 -9.95
C ARG A 111 0.02 9.23 -8.45
N ILE A 112 1.06 9.61 -7.72
CA ILE A 112 1.09 9.59 -6.26
C ILE A 112 1.36 11.00 -5.78
N LEU A 113 0.56 11.47 -4.83
CA LEU A 113 0.66 12.81 -4.27
C LEU A 113 0.94 12.72 -2.78
N ILE A 114 1.82 13.59 -2.29
CA ILE A 114 2.08 13.79 -0.86
C ILE A 114 1.63 15.18 -0.43
N GLU A 115 1.03 15.26 0.75
CA GLU A 115 0.62 16.53 1.35
C GLU A 115 1.84 17.24 1.95
N ASP A 116 2.06 18.49 1.52
CA ASP A 116 3.09 19.40 2.05
C ASP A 116 2.43 20.73 2.41
N GLY A 117 2.08 20.87 3.67
CA GLY A 117 1.27 21.99 4.14
C GLY A 117 -0.09 22.04 3.44
N ASN A 118 -0.35 23.09 2.68
CA ASN A 118 -1.58 23.25 1.89
C ASN A 118 -1.45 22.78 0.43
N ASN A 119 -0.32 22.21 0.05
CA ASN A 119 -0.03 21.79 -1.32
C ASN A 119 0.00 20.27 -1.44
N LEU A 120 -0.24 19.78 -2.64
CA LEU A 120 -0.02 18.39 -3.03
C LEU A 120 1.14 18.33 -4.02
N LEU A 121 2.18 17.58 -3.67
CA LEU A 121 3.37 17.39 -4.49
C LEU A 121 3.37 16.00 -5.11
N ASN A 122 3.81 15.88 -6.36
CA ASN A 122 3.96 14.58 -7.00
C ASN A 122 5.16 13.82 -6.40
N LEU A 123 4.95 12.55 -6.06
CA LEU A 123 6.00 11.60 -5.74
C LEU A 123 6.31 10.71 -6.93
N SER A 124 7.60 10.53 -7.21
CA SER A 124 8.05 9.49 -8.13
C SER A 124 7.83 8.11 -7.50
N PHE A 125 7.42 7.14 -8.30
CA PHE A 125 7.19 5.78 -7.86
C PHE A 125 7.73 4.75 -8.84
N LEU A 126 7.93 3.54 -8.35
CA LEU A 126 8.25 2.36 -9.14
C LEU A 126 7.04 1.42 -9.10
N TYR A 127 6.70 0.87 -10.25
CA TYR A 127 5.62 -0.08 -10.39
C TYR A 127 6.07 -1.31 -11.17
N ASP A 128 5.79 -2.48 -10.64
CA ASP A 128 6.01 -3.76 -11.30
C ASP A 128 4.66 -4.36 -11.73
N GLU A 129 4.40 -4.34 -13.03
CA GLU A 129 3.16 -4.86 -13.60
C GLU A 129 2.94 -6.35 -13.33
N GLY A 130 4.02 -7.13 -13.23
CA GLY A 130 3.95 -8.57 -13.01
C GLY A 130 3.38 -8.93 -11.65
N SER A 131 3.82 -8.24 -10.61
CA SER A 131 3.39 -8.48 -9.22
C SER A 131 2.34 -7.49 -8.71
N GLY A 132 2.15 -6.35 -9.38
CA GLY A 132 1.36 -5.23 -8.87
C GLY A 132 2.04 -4.48 -7.72
N LYS A 133 3.35 -4.68 -7.53
CA LYS A 133 4.11 -3.98 -6.50
C LYS A 133 4.30 -2.52 -6.85
N LEU A 134 3.80 -1.66 -5.98
CA LEU A 134 3.98 -0.22 -6.03
C LEU A 134 4.90 0.20 -4.89
N SER A 135 5.92 1.00 -5.19
CA SER A 135 6.82 1.53 -4.17
C SER A 135 7.20 2.98 -4.44
N PHE A 136 7.29 3.75 -3.38
CA PHE A 136 7.70 5.16 -3.41
C PHE A 136 8.43 5.55 -2.13
N MET A 137 9.27 6.56 -2.21
CA MET A 137 10.07 7.02 -1.08
C MET A 137 9.33 8.13 -0.34
N LEU A 138 9.04 7.91 0.95
CA LEU A 138 8.61 8.98 1.84
C LEU A 138 9.81 9.84 2.21
N PRO A 139 9.70 11.17 2.09
CA PRO A 139 10.82 12.07 2.34
C PRO A 139 11.24 12.08 3.81
N ASN A 140 12.50 12.44 4.01
CA ASN A 140 13.06 12.65 5.34
C ASN A 140 12.72 14.06 5.79
N GLU A 141 11.51 14.29 6.26
CA GLU A 141 11.08 15.64 6.55
C GLU A 141 10.80 15.92 8.03
N ASN A 142 11.10 17.19 8.32
CA ASN A 142 10.71 17.99 9.46
C ASN A 142 9.18 18.25 9.54
N SER A 143 8.34 17.26 9.25
CA SER A 143 6.92 17.43 9.48
C SER A 143 6.72 17.55 11.00
N GLN A 144 6.05 18.59 11.44
CA GLN A 144 5.72 18.79 12.87
C GLN A 144 4.91 17.63 13.44
N THR A 145 4.33 16.80 12.58
CA THR A 145 3.50 15.65 12.93
C THR A 145 4.24 14.31 12.89
N GLY A 146 5.41 14.23 12.26
CA GLY A 146 6.15 12.97 12.07
C GLY A 146 5.43 11.95 11.19
N SER A 147 4.39 12.37 10.46
CA SER A 147 3.63 11.53 9.52
C SER A 147 3.47 12.21 8.16
N HIS A 148 3.25 11.39 7.14
CA HIS A 148 2.99 11.81 5.76
C HIS A 148 1.63 11.32 5.31
N LYS A 149 0.85 12.21 4.70
CA LYS A 149 -0.40 11.88 4.05
C LYS A 149 -0.16 11.74 2.55
N VAL A 150 -0.50 10.57 2.02
CA VAL A 150 -0.25 10.20 0.64
C VAL A 150 -1.55 9.78 -0.03
N TYR A 151 -1.74 10.25 -1.26
CA TYR A 151 -2.87 9.94 -2.11
C TYR A 151 -2.40 9.21 -3.35
N ILE A 152 -3.03 8.11 -3.67
CA ILE A 152 -2.79 7.30 -4.86
C ILE A 152 -3.99 7.52 -5.79
N GLU A 153 -3.75 7.97 -7.02
CA GLU A 153 -4.79 8.33 -7.99
C GLU A 153 -4.72 7.49 -9.27
N TRP A 154 -5.91 7.09 -9.75
CA TRP A 154 -6.16 6.38 -10.99
C TRP A 154 -7.09 7.13 -11.92
#